data_c53cb44ff801928bfc9ef3c4c749c7f0
#
_entry.id   c53cb44ff801928bfc9ef3c4c749c7f0
#
_cell.length_a   1.000
_cell.length_b   1.000
_cell.length_c   1.000
_cell.angle_alpha   90.00
_cell.angle_beta   90.00
_cell.angle_gamma   90.00
#
_symmetry.space_group_name_H-M   'P 1'
#
loop_
_entity.id
_entity.type
_entity.pdbx_description
1 polymer ?
#
loop_
_entity_poly.entity_id
_entity_poly.type
_entity_poly.pdbx_seq_one_letter_code
_entity_poly.pdbx_strand_id
1 'polypeptide(L)'
;MSFDLSQLLLISIGYLIVLFGVAWATENGRVPRAVLRHPAVYTLSLGVYASAWAFYGTVGLAYQYGYGFLTYYLGVCGAFLLAPVLLNPILRITRTYQLSSLADLFAFRFRSTWAGTLTTIFMLVGVLPLLALQIQAVADSVQILTAEPGQGTVALGFCVLVILFAI
;
A
#
# COMPACT_ATOMS: atom_id res chain seq x y z
N MET A 1 -24.45 -18.00 -0.34
CA MET A 1 -24.67 -17.14 -1.53
C MET A 1 -23.30 -17.01 -2.21
N SER A 2 -23.09 -17.72 -3.31
CA SER A 2 -21.89 -17.60 -4.15
C SER A 2 -22.18 -16.53 -5.21
N PHE A 3 -21.30 -15.56 -5.33
CA PHE A 3 -21.39 -14.60 -6.44
C PHE A 3 -20.93 -15.28 -7.72
N ASP A 4 -21.60 -14.98 -8.82
CA ASP A 4 -21.14 -15.40 -10.14
C ASP A 4 -19.88 -14.59 -10.49
N LEU A 5 -18.90 -15.24 -11.13
CA LEU A 5 -17.66 -14.61 -11.52
C LEU A 5 -17.88 -13.33 -12.34
N SER A 6 -18.87 -13.36 -13.21
CA SER A 6 -19.24 -12.19 -14.03
C SER A 6 -19.68 -10.99 -13.19
N GLN A 7 -20.45 -11.22 -12.13
CA GLN A 7 -20.87 -10.17 -11.19
C GLN A 7 -19.68 -9.59 -10.41
N LEU A 8 -18.78 -10.45 -9.95
CA LEU A 8 -17.58 -10.03 -9.23
C LEU A 8 -16.68 -9.17 -10.12
N LEU A 9 -16.46 -9.59 -11.36
CA LEU A 9 -15.66 -8.83 -12.33
C LEU A 9 -16.30 -7.47 -12.64
N LEU A 10 -17.62 -7.44 -12.83
CA LEU A 10 -18.34 -6.21 -13.15
C LEU A 10 -18.26 -5.19 -12.00
N ILE A 11 -18.43 -5.63 -10.75
CA ILE A 11 -18.30 -4.79 -9.56
C ILE A 11 -16.86 -4.28 -9.44
N SER A 12 -15.86 -5.16 -9.63
CA SER A 12 -14.45 -4.81 -9.52
C SER A 12 -14.03 -3.80 -10.59
N ILE A 13 -14.43 -3.99 -11.84
CA ILE A 13 -14.19 -3.04 -12.94
C ILE A 13 -14.88 -1.71 -12.64
N GLY A 14 -16.13 -1.73 -12.19
CA GLY A 14 -16.87 -0.52 -11.80
C GLY A 14 -16.13 0.26 -10.71
N TYR A 15 -15.62 -0.43 -9.70
CA TYR A 15 -14.81 0.19 -8.65
C TYR A 15 -13.53 0.82 -9.19
N LEU A 16 -12.80 0.13 -10.07
CA LEU A 16 -11.61 0.68 -10.71
C LEU A 16 -11.92 1.92 -11.53
N ILE A 17 -12.98 1.90 -12.33
CA ILE A 17 -13.41 3.08 -13.12
C ILE A 17 -13.67 4.28 -12.21
N VAL A 18 -14.33 4.08 -11.07
CA VAL A 18 -14.56 5.15 -10.10
C VAL A 18 -13.25 5.68 -9.53
N LEU A 19 -12.33 4.81 -9.13
CA LEU A 19 -11.01 5.21 -8.61
C LEU A 19 -10.23 6.03 -9.64
N PHE A 20 -10.14 5.56 -10.89
CA PHE A 20 -9.46 6.28 -11.96
C PHE A 20 -10.16 7.57 -12.32
N GLY A 21 -11.48 7.59 -12.31
CA GLY A 21 -12.27 8.82 -12.52
C GLY A 21 -11.95 9.88 -11.48
N VAL A 22 -11.83 9.50 -10.21
CA VAL A 22 -11.45 10.41 -9.12
C VAL A 22 -10.00 10.88 -9.29
N ALA A 23 -9.06 9.98 -9.59
CA ALA A 23 -7.66 10.31 -9.83
C ALA A 23 -7.52 11.30 -10.99
N TRP A 24 -8.11 11.01 -12.13
CA TRP A 24 -8.12 11.86 -13.31
C TRP A 24 -8.77 13.23 -13.05
N ALA A 25 -9.90 13.28 -12.34
CA ALA A 25 -10.56 14.54 -11.98
C ALA A 25 -9.66 15.41 -11.07
N THR A 26 -8.91 14.75 -10.17
CA THR A 26 -7.98 15.43 -9.27
C THR A 26 -6.78 15.99 -10.02
N GLU A 27 -6.16 15.22 -10.91
CA GLU A 27 -5.02 15.63 -11.72
C GLU A 27 -5.38 16.77 -12.67
N ASN A 28 -6.56 16.72 -13.29
CA ASN A 28 -7.06 17.78 -14.18
C ASN A 28 -7.58 19.02 -13.41
N GLY A 29 -7.36 19.11 -12.12
CA GLY A 29 -7.72 20.28 -11.32
C GLY A 29 -9.22 20.51 -11.17
N ARG A 30 -10.07 19.50 -11.49
CA ARG A 30 -11.54 19.58 -11.32
C ARG A 30 -11.96 19.54 -9.85
N VAL A 31 -11.12 18.97 -8.98
CA VAL A 31 -11.36 18.95 -7.54
C VAL A 31 -10.81 20.22 -6.92
N PRO A 32 -11.63 21.00 -6.18
CA PRO A 32 -11.18 22.22 -5.52
C PRO A 32 -10.01 21.96 -4.57
N ARG A 33 -8.98 22.82 -4.63
CA ARG A 33 -7.81 22.69 -3.74
C ARG A 33 -8.17 22.75 -2.25
N ALA A 34 -9.29 23.38 -1.90
CA ALA A 34 -9.80 23.39 -0.53
C ALA A 34 -10.14 21.99 -0.01
N VAL A 35 -10.70 21.12 -0.87
CA VAL A 35 -11.01 19.72 -0.53
C VAL A 35 -9.72 18.91 -0.39
N LEU A 36 -8.79 19.05 -1.33
CA LEU A 36 -7.52 18.30 -1.31
C LEU A 36 -6.63 18.65 -0.12
N ARG A 37 -6.71 19.90 0.36
CA ARG A 37 -5.94 20.38 1.52
C ARG A 37 -6.66 20.24 2.84
N HIS A 38 -7.88 19.69 2.84
CA HIS A 38 -8.63 19.53 4.06
C HIS A 38 -7.99 18.46 4.97
N PRO A 39 -7.79 18.75 6.27
CA PRO A 39 -7.14 17.80 7.18
C PRO A 39 -7.84 16.44 7.26
N ALA A 40 -9.16 16.39 7.08
CA ALA A 40 -9.90 15.14 7.04
C ALA A 40 -9.49 14.25 5.84
N VAL A 41 -9.25 14.84 4.66
CA VAL A 41 -8.79 14.09 3.48
C VAL A 41 -7.40 13.50 3.73
N TYR A 42 -6.52 14.28 4.36
CA TYR A 42 -5.20 13.78 4.78
C TYR A 42 -5.32 12.63 5.78
N THR A 43 -6.15 12.78 6.80
CA THR A 43 -6.37 11.73 7.81
C THR A 43 -6.96 10.46 7.18
N LEU A 44 -7.94 10.60 6.28
CA LEU A 44 -8.52 9.47 5.56
C LEU A 44 -7.52 8.80 4.61
N SER A 45 -6.61 9.57 4.00
CA SER A 45 -5.57 9.00 3.13
C SER A 45 -4.58 8.11 3.90
N LEU A 46 -4.39 8.34 5.20
CA LEU A 46 -3.63 7.43 6.04
C LEU A 46 -4.29 6.06 6.18
N GLY A 47 -5.60 5.97 5.96
CA GLY A 47 -6.34 4.71 5.92
C GLY A 47 -5.90 3.77 4.79
N VAL A 48 -5.25 4.30 3.75
CA VAL A 48 -4.62 3.49 2.68
C VAL A 48 -3.51 2.58 3.23
N TYR A 49 -2.93 2.92 4.38
CA TYR A 49 -2.01 2.02 5.09
C TYR A 49 -2.66 0.70 5.51
N ALA A 50 -3.98 0.68 5.69
CA ALA A 50 -4.75 -0.54 5.98
C ALA A 50 -4.80 -1.44 4.73
N SER A 51 -3.69 -2.12 4.46
CA SER A 51 -3.52 -3.07 3.36
C SER A 51 -4.17 -4.42 3.67
N ALA A 52 -4.19 -5.32 2.69
CA ALA A 52 -4.63 -6.71 2.90
C ALA A 52 -3.85 -7.41 4.02
N TRP A 53 -2.57 -7.07 4.23
CA TRP A 53 -1.80 -7.54 5.39
C TRP A 53 -2.42 -7.11 6.71
N ALA A 54 -2.84 -5.86 6.84
CA ALA A 54 -3.46 -5.37 8.07
C ALA A 54 -4.78 -6.08 8.38
N PHE A 55 -5.50 -6.51 7.36
CA PHE A 55 -6.77 -7.22 7.54
C PHE A 55 -6.57 -8.72 7.74
N TYR A 56 -5.94 -9.42 6.79
CA TYR A 56 -5.77 -10.88 6.85
C TYR A 56 -4.62 -11.30 7.77
N GLY A 57 -3.48 -10.63 7.68
CA GLY A 57 -2.29 -10.99 8.44
C GLY A 57 -2.47 -10.81 9.94
N THR A 58 -3.09 -9.72 10.38
CA THR A 58 -3.31 -9.46 11.81
C THR A 58 -4.35 -10.39 12.42
N VAL A 59 -5.40 -10.73 11.69
CA VAL A 59 -6.39 -11.72 12.16
C VAL A 59 -5.73 -13.09 12.28
N GLY A 60 -4.93 -13.50 11.30
CA GLY A 60 -4.17 -14.75 11.35
C GLY A 60 -3.17 -14.79 12.50
N LEU A 61 -2.44 -13.70 12.74
CA LEU A 61 -1.53 -13.59 13.88
C LEU A 61 -2.27 -13.64 15.22
N ALA A 62 -3.41 -12.96 15.34
CA ALA A 62 -4.23 -13.00 16.55
C ALA A 62 -4.75 -14.41 16.83
N TYR A 63 -5.11 -15.15 15.80
CA TYR A 63 -5.55 -16.55 15.92
C TYR A 63 -4.41 -17.47 16.38
N GLN A 64 -3.21 -17.30 15.83
CA GLN A 64 -2.05 -18.17 16.12
C GLN A 64 -1.35 -17.82 17.43
N TYR A 65 -1.19 -16.53 17.73
CA TYR A 65 -0.35 -16.04 18.83
C TYR A 65 -1.15 -15.35 19.95
N GLY A 66 -2.47 -15.35 19.86
CA GLY A 66 -3.31 -14.66 20.83
C GLY A 66 -2.94 -13.20 21.00
N TYR A 67 -2.71 -12.76 22.24
CA TYR A 67 -2.35 -11.35 22.52
C TYR A 67 -0.97 -10.92 21.98
N GLY A 68 -0.15 -11.86 21.53
CA GLY A 68 1.18 -11.56 20.99
C GLY A 68 1.15 -10.62 19.77
N PHE A 69 0.06 -10.59 19.01
CA PHE A 69 -0.10 -9.67 17.87
C PHE A 69 -0.09 -8.20 18.28
N LEU A 70 -0.45 -7.87 19.53
CA LEU A 70 -0.42 -6.50 20.05
C LEU A 70 1.01 -5.91 20.03
N THR A 71 2.03 -6.74 20.14
CA THR A 71 3.44 -6.28 20.10
C THR A 71 3.75 -5.58 18.78
N TYR A 72 3.19 -6.06 17.66
CA TYR A 72 3.32 -5.41 16.35
C TYR A 72 2.70 -4.01 16.37
N TYR A 73 1.48 -3.87 16.87
CA TYR A 73 0.80 -2.57 16.94
C TYR A 73 1.46 -1.61 17.93
N LEU A 74 1.97 -2.11 19.06
CA LEU A 74 2.75 -1.30 20.00
C LEU A 74 4.01 -0.75 19.33
N GLY A 75 4.69 -1.56 18.50
CA GLY A 75 5.83 -1.12 17.71
C GLY A 75 5.45 0.00 16.73
N VAL A 76 4.36 -0.17 15.99
CA VAL A 76 3.86 0.85 15.05
C VAL A 76 3.45 2.13 15.77
N CYS A 77 2.69 2.03 16.86
CA CYS A 77 2.29 3.19 17.67
C CYS A 77 3.52 3.90 18.27
N GLY A 78 4.50 3.14 18.77
CA GLY A 78 5.76 3.68 19.27
C GLY A 78 6.54 4.44 18.20
N ALA A 79 6.60 3.91 16.97
CA ALA A 79 7.22 4.59 15.84
C ALA A 79 6.51 5.91 15.51
N PHE A 80 5.17 5.96 15.54
CA PHE A 80 4.42 7.20 15.32
C PHE A 80 4.63 8.22 16.45
N LEU A 81 4.70 7.78 17.70
CA LEU A 81 5.01 8.65 18.84
C LEU A 81 6.41 9.25 18.74
N LEU A 82 7.38 8.48 18.23
CA LEU A 82 8.76 8.93 18.02
C LEU A 82 8.93 9.70 16.69
N ALA A 83 7.94 9.70 15.82
CA ALA A 83 8.00 10.35 14.51
C ALA A 83 8.45 11.83 14.58
N PRO A 84 7.98 12.68 15.51
CA PRO A 84 8.46 14.05 15.59
C PRO A 84 9.97 14.15 15.84
N VAL A 85 10.53 13.25 16.63
CA VAL A 85 11.95 13.23 16.97
C VAL A 85 12.80 12.65 15.84
N LEU A 86 12.32 11.57 15.21
CA LEU A 86 13.07 10.85 14.17
C LEU A 86 12.87 11.44 12.78
N LEU A 87 11.65 11.81 12.42
CA LEU A 87 11.32 12.24 11.05
C LEU A 87 11.58 13.73 10.81
N ASN A 88 11.46 14.60 11.81
CA ASN A 88 11.70 16.03 11.63
C ASN A 88 13.12 16.36 11.15
N PRO A 89 14.20 15.77 11.71
CA PRO A 89 15.54 15.98 11.20
C PRO A 89 15.70 15.50 9.75
N ILE A 90 15.12 14.32 9.44
CA ILE A 90 15.16 13.76 8.09
C ILE A 90 14.41 14.68 7.11
N LEU A 91 13.21 15.14 7.46
CA LEU A 91 12.42 16.05 6.65
C LEU A 91 13.12 17.39 6.42
N ARG A 92 13.86 17.90 7.40
CA ARG A 92 14.68 19.11 7.22
C ARG A 92 15.76 18.88 6.16
N ILE A 93 16.50 17.79 6.27
CA ILE A 93 17.57 17.44 5.33
C ILE A 93 16.99 17.25 3.92
N THR A 94 15.94 16.43 3.77
CA THR A 94 15.35 16.15 2.46
C THR A 94 14.80 17.42 1.79
N ARG A 95 14.18 18.33 2.55
CA ARG A 95 13.69 19.61 2.02
C ARG A 95 14.82 20.57 1.66
N THR A 96 15.88 20.64 2.45
CA THR A 96 17.01 21.53 2.20
C THR A 96 17.80 21.10 0.96
N TYR A 97 18.02 19.82 0.80
CA TYR A 97 18.82 19.24 -0.30
C TYR A 97 17.96 18.68 -1.44
N GLN A 98 16.64 18.88 -1.39
CA GLN A 98 15.68 18.43 -2.43
C GLN A 98 15.83 16.94 -2.76
N LEU A 99 16.04 16.11 -1.74
CA LEU A 99 16.15 14.66 -1.88
C LEU A 99 14.74 14.06 -2.04
N SER A 100 14.51 13.32 -3.12
CA SER A 100 13.19 12.80 -3.49
C SER A 100 12.94 11.37 -3.05
N SER A 101 13.99 10.61 -2.79
CA SER A 101 13.91 9.20 -2.44
C SER A 101 14.75 8.83 -1.24
N LEU A 102 14.44 7.66 -0.63
CA LEU A 102 15.27 7.11 0.43
C LEU A 102 16.68 6.75 -0.09
N ALA A 103 16.77 6.29 -1.33
CA ALA A 103 18.04 6.00 -2.00
C ALA A 103 18.92 7.25 -2.12
N ASP A 104 18.31 8.40 -2.49
CA ASP A 104 19.03 9.68 -2.55
C ASP A 104 19.53 10.12 -1.18
N LEU A 105 18.74 9.89 -0.12
CA LEU A 105 19.16 10.20 1.24
C LEU A 105 20.40 9.41 1.66
N PHE A 106 20.44 8.12 1.35
CA PHE A 106 21.60 7.27 1.63
C PHE A 106 22.81 7.65 0.75
N ALA A 107 22.59 7.90 -0.55
CA ALA A 107 23.63 8.37 -1.46
C ALA A 107 24.24 9.70 -0.97
N PHE A 108 23.41 10.63 -0.53
CA PHE A 108 23.83 11.91 0.05
C PHE A 108 24.59 11.73 1.34
N ARG A 109 24.07 10.90 2.27
CA ARG A 109 24.68 10.69 3.60
C ARG A 109 26.05 10.04 3.51
N PHE A 110 26.22 9.05 2.64
CA PHE A 110 27.46 8.31 2.45
C PHE A 110 28.34 8.85 1.32
N ARG A 111 27.89 9.90 0.61
CA ARG A 111 28.59 10.49 -0.55
C ARG A 111 28.98 9.43 -1.59
N SER A 112 28.13 8.43 -1.81
CA SER A 112 28.39 7.29 -2.68
C SER A 112 27.13 6.93 -3.45
N THR A 113 27.24 6.91 -4.77
CA THR A 113 26.15 6.43 -5.66
C THR A 113 25.85 4.94 -5.43
N TRP A 114 26.88 4.17 -5.07
CA TRP A 114 26.71 2.76 -4.71
C TRP A 114 25.79 2.55 -3.52
N ALA A 115 25.85 3.42 -2.51
CA ALA A 115 24.96 3.34 -1.36
C ALA A 115 23.49 3.54 -1.77
N GLY A 116 23.21 4.47 -2.68
CA GLY A 116 21.88 4.67 -3.25
C GLY A 116 21.37 3.44 -4.03
N THR A 117 22.22 2.92 -4.93
CA THR A 117 21.87 1.72 -5.73
C THR A 117 21.60 0.52 -4.83
N LEU A 118 22.43 0.27 -3.84
CA LEU A 118 22.26 -0.83 -2.90
C LEU A 118 20.97 -0.68 -2.10
N THR A 119 20.64 0.54 -1.66
CA THR A 119 19.39 0.85 -0.99
C THR A 119 18.19 0.53 -1.88
N THR A 120 18.23 0.92 -3.16
CA THR A 120 17.15 0.61 -4.12
C THR A 120 16.97 -0.89 -4.29
N ILE A 121 18.06 -1.65 -4.42
CA ILE A 121 18.01 -3.11 -4.55
C ILE A 121 17.39 -3.74 -3.31
N PHE A 122 17.81 -3.34 -2.11
CA PHE A 122 17.24 -3.86 -0.86
C PHE A 122 15.76 -3.51 -0.70
N MET A 123 15.36 -2.30 -1.07
CA MET A 123 13.95 -1.90 -1.05
C MET A 123 13.13 -2.76 -2.02
N LEU A 124 13.64 -2.99 -3.22
CA LEU A 124 12.96 -3.81 -4.23
C LEU A 124 12.79 -5.25 -3.74
N VAL A 125 13.85 -5.86 -3.23
CA VAL A 125 13.80 -7.22 -2.65
C VAL A 125 12.84 -7.27 -1.46
N GLY A 126 12.84 -6.25 -0.60
CA GLY A 126 11.95 -6.18 0.57
C GLY A 126 10.46 -5.99 0.22
N VAL A 127 10.16 -5.38 -0.92
CA VAL A 127 8.77 -5.19 -1.38
C VAL A 127 8.19 -6.46 -2.02
N LEU A 128 9.01 -7.33 -2.60
CA LEU A 128 8.53 -8.56 -3.27
C LEU A 128 7.64 -9.45 -2.38
N PRO A 129 8.01 -9.78 -1.13
CA PRO A 129 7.14 -10.57 -0.26
C PRO A 129 5.81 -9.87 0.05
N LEU A 130 5.84 -8.54 0.20
CA LEU A 130 4.64 -7.74 0.45
C LEU A 130 3.68 -7.80 -0.75
N LEU A 131 4.20 -7.69 -1.97
CA LEU A 131 3.40 -7.84 -3.19
C LEU A 131 2.81 -9.25 -3.31
N ALA A 132 3.59 -10.29 -3.01
CA ALA A 132 3.11 -11.66 -3.02
C ALA A 132 1.93 -11.87 -2.05
N LEU A 133 2.00 -11.30 -0.84
CA LEU A 133 0.90 -11.35 0.13
C LEU A 133 -0.35 -10.61 -0.37
N GLN A 134 -0.20 -9.48 -1.06
CA GLN A 134 -1.35 -8.75 -1.63
C GLN A 134 -2.03 -9.57 -2.72
N ILE A 135 -1.25 -10.19 -3.60
CA ILE A 135 -1.77 -11.05 -4.68
C ILE A 135 -2.50 -12.25 -4.08
N GLN A 136 -1.91 -12.89 -3.08
CA GLN A 136 -2.52 -14.03 -2.40
C GLN A 136 -3.84 -13.63 -1.71
N ALA A 137 -3.88 -12.49 -1.02
CA ALA A 137 -5.10 -12.01 -0.37
C ALA A 137 -6.25 -11.76 -1.37
N VAL A 138 -5.93 -11.26 -2.57
CA VAL A 138 -6.92 -11.10 -3.65
C VAL A 138 -7.38 -12.46 -4.16
N ALA A 139 -6.46 -13.40 -4.37
CA ALA A 139 -6.77 -14.76 -4.82
C ALA A 139 -7.69 -15.49 -3.83
N ASP A 140 -7.38 -15.45 -2.54
CA ASP A 140 -8.17 -16.05 -1.48
C ASP A 140 -9.56 -15.42 -1.38
N SER A 141 -9.65 -14.10 -1.53
CA SER A 141 -10.94 -13.38 -1.54
C SER A 141 -11.83 -13.81 -2.70
N VAL A 142 -11.27 -13.91 -3.92
CA VAL A 142 -12.00 -14.38 -5.10
C VAL A 142 -12.48 -15.82 -4.90
N GLN A 143 -11.63 -16.69 -4.40
CA GLN A 143 -11.97 -18.09 -4.15
C GLN A 143 -13.10 -18.24 -3.13
N ILE A 144 -13.07 -17.48 -2.02
CA ILE A 144 -14.12 -17.51 -1.00
C ILE A 144 -15.47 -17.01 -1.57
N LEU A 145 -15.45 -15.97 -2.40
CA LEU A 145 -16.66 -15.36 -2.94
C LEU A 145 -17.31 -16.18 -4.06
N THR A 146 -16.52 -16.87 -4.86
CA THR A 146 -17.02 -17.68 -6.00
C THR A 146 -17.32 -19.12 -5.62
N ALA A 147 -16.81 -19.59 -4.47
CA ALA A 147 -16.91 -20.98 -4.01
C ALA A 147 -16.38 -22.03 -5.02
N GLU A 148 -15.63 -21.62 -6.03
CA GLU A 148 -15.02 -22.49 -7.03
C GLU A 148 -13.52 -22.68 -6.77
N PRO A 149 -13.05 -23.92 -6.57
CA PRO A 149 -11.63 -24.19 -6.46
C PRO A 149 -10.97 -24.04 -7.84
N GLY A 150 -9.94 -23.22 -7.94
CA GLY A 150 -9.09 -23.15 -9.13
C GLY A 150 -9.04 -21.81 -9.88
N GLN A 151 -9.69 -20.77 -9.41
CA GLN A 151 -9.68 -19.46 -10.07
C GLN A 151 -8.49 -18.56 -9.71
N GLY A 152 -7.40 -19.13 -9.21
CA GLY A 152 -6.15 -18.38 -8.96
C GLY A 152 -5.62 -17.66 -10.20
N THR A 153 -5.83 -18.21 -11.40
CA THR A 153 -5.48 -17.57 -12.68
C THR A 153 -6.30 -16.31 -12.95
N VAL A 154 -7.57 -16.27 -12.57
CA VAL A 154 -8.43 -15.08 -12.72
C VAL A 154 -7.99 -13.98 -11.74
N ALA A 155 -7.69 -14.34 -10.49
CA ALA A 155 -7.15 -13.42 -9.51
C ALA A 155 -5.80 -12.85 -9.93
N LEU A 156 -4.90 -13.67 -10.50
CA LEU A 156 -3.64 -13.22 -11.10
C LEU A 156 -3.87 -12.26 -12.27
N GLY A 157 -4.80 -12.57 -13.17
CA GLY A 157 -5.16 -11.67 -14.28
C GLY A 157 -5.66 -10.31 -13.77
N PHE A 158 -6.49 -10.31 -12.72
CA PHE A 158 -6.97 -9.09 -12.09
C PHE A 158 -5.85 -8.28 -11.44
N CYS A 159 -4.92 -8.93 -10.73
CA CYS A 159 -3.75 -8.26 -10.14
C CYS A 159 -2.85 -7.66 -11.22
N VAL A 160 -2.59 -8.38 -12.31
CA VAL A 160 -1.81 -7.87 -13.46
C VAL A 160 -2.50 -6.64 -14.05
N LEU A 161 -3.82 -6.66 -14.20
CA LEU A 161 -4.60 -5.54 -14.72
C LEU A 161 -4.48 -4.31 -13.80
N VAL A 162 -4.57 -4.49 -12.48
CA VAL A 162 -4.38 -3.42 -11.50
C VAL A 162 -2.95 -2.87 -11.55
N ILE A 163 -1.94 -3.72 -11.66
CA ILE A 163 -0.53 -3.29 -11.78
C ILE A 163 -0.31 -2.50 -13.07
N LEU A 164 -0.82 -2.98 -14.21
CA LEU A 164 -0.71 -2.26 -15.48
C LEU A 164 -1.39 -0.89 -15.44
N PHE A 165 -2.43 -0.76 -14.66
CA PHE A 165 -3.11 0.52 -14.48
C PHE A 165 -2.40 1.47 -13.50
N ALA A 166 -1.54 0.95 -12.63
CA ALA A 166 -0.79 1.73 -11.64
C ALA A 166 0.53 2.31 -12.19
N ILE A 167 0.96 1.88 -13.38
CA ILE A 167 2.14 2.39 -14.10
C ILE A 167 1.74 3.51 -15.06
#